data_da8f0b7055d1641e0192d517a1f4ba9d
#
_entry.id   da8f0b7055d1641e0192d517a1f4ba9d
#
_cell.length_a   1.000
_cell.length_b   1.000
_cell.length_c   1.000
_cell.angle_alpha   90.00
_cell.angle_beta   90.00
_cell.angle_gamma   90.00
#
_symmetry.space_group_name_H-M   'P 1'
#
loop_
_entity.id
_entity.type
_entity.pdbx_description
1 polymer ?
#
loop_
_entity_poly.entity_id
_entity_poly.type
_entity_poly.pdbx_seq_one_letter_code
_entity_poly.pdbx_strand_id
1 'polypeptide(L)'
;WRHGDTTSDKRMRARATWFKDSQKLYSNRSDARKVDELFVINTLKDPRPELEVYKYAMPGEVNVPQEVLEIFDVESKSRITVDEDKYVDQTISLHLTKEKSERLYMVRLNRTSDTLDVSYINTSDGSIKFLFEEVNHPYHNWNYRQLAVLNEGKELIYWSEKNGWGQLYLYDGNTGRLKNKITNGGYFVTGRIQDIDTLNRKVYYQAFGRERDVDPYYSMVYSSNFDGSGMRLLTKEKYNHRVNFSESSKYFVDNYSAVDKVPTSVLRDASGNIIMKLED
;
A
#
# COMPACT_ATOMS: atom_id res chain seq x y z
N TRP A 1 8.72 -8.04 -23.17
CA TRP A 1 7.54 -7.28 -22.79
C TRP A 1 6.54 -8.20 -22.10
N ARG A 2 6.13 -7.89 -20.88
CA ARG A 2 5.04 -8.61 -20.21
C ARG A 2 3.96 -7.62 -19.84
N HIS A 3 2.82 -7.69 -20.52
CA HIS A 3 1.58 -7.00 -20.12
C HIS A 3 0.73 -7.81 -19.13
N GLY A 4 1.18 -8.97 -18.74
CA GLY A 4 0.44 -9.87 -17.89
C GLY A 4 1.16 -11.17 -17.59
N ASP A 5 0.48 -12.09 -16.95
CA ASP A 5 1.01 -13.40 -16.62
C ASP A 5 0.96 -14.34 -17.82
N THR A 6 2.03 -15.11 -18.02
CA THR A 6 2.05 -16.21 -18.97
C THR A 6 1.26 -17.39 -18.38
N THR A 7 0.28 -17.88 -19.10
CA THR A 7 -0.42 -19.11 -18.74
C THR A 7 0.36 -20.35 -19.25
N SER A 8 0.00 -21.54 -18.81
CA SER A 8 0.63 -22.80 -19.22
C SER A 8 0.62 -23.01 -20.74
N ASP A 9 -0.32 -22.42 -21.46
CA ASP A 9 -0.43 -22.42 -22.92
C ASP A 9 0.29 -21.23 -23.58
N LYS A 10 1.15 -20.51 -22.82
CA LYS A 10 1.92 -19.33 -23.24
C LYS A 10 1.06 -18.13 -23.66
N ARG A 11 -0.21 -18.11 -23.31
CA ARG A 11 -1.04 -16.93 -23.50
C ARG A 11 -0.69 -15.87 -22.48
N MET A 12 -0.65 -14.62 -22.91
CA MET A 12 -0.47 -13.46 -22.03
C MET A 12 -1.84 -12.91 -21.65
N ARG A 13 -2.06 -12.70 -20.36
CA ARG A 13 -3.22 -11.96 -19.86
C ARG A 13 -2.79 -10.53 -19.59
N ALA A 14 -3.53 -9.57 -20.13
CA ALA A 14 -3.30 -8.17 -19.82
C ALA A 14 -3.58 -7.91 -18.33
N ARG A 15 -2.63 -7.27 -17.64
CA ARG A 15 -2.84 -6.72 -16.30
C ARG A 15 -3.23 -5.27 -16.45
N ALA A 16 -4.53 -5.02 -16.37
CA ALA A 16 -5.07 -3.69 -16.46
C ALA A 16 -5.97 -3.41 -15.26
N THR A 17 -5.90 -2.20 -14.73
CA THR A 17 -6.72 -1.75 -13.61
C THR A 17 -7.60 -0.61 -14.08
N TRP A 18 -8.89 -0.74 -13.86
CA TRP A 18 -9.88 0.28 -14.17
C TRP A 18 -9.86 1.42 -13.14
N PHE A 19 -9.99 2.64 -13.64
CA PHE A 19 -10.41 3.75 -12.80
C PHE A 19 -11.88 3.54 -12.37
N LYS A 20 -12.25 4.13 -11.25
CA LYS A 20 -13.56 3.85 -10.62
C LYS A 20 -14.76 4.34 -11.44
N ASP A 21 -14.58 5.37 -12.25
CA ASP A 21 -15.58 5.89 -13.18
C ASP A 21 -15.70 5.08 -14.49
N SER A 22 -14.88 4.07 -14.68
CA SER A 22 -14.83 3.22 -15.87
C SER A 22 -14.52 3.96 -17.18
N GLN A 23 -14.01 5.20 -17.13
CA GLN A 23 -13.64 5.97 -18.32
C GLN A 23 -12.24 5.63 -18.82
N LYS A 24 -11.36 5.25 -17.89
CA LYS A 24 -9.96 4.95 -18.17
C LYS A 24 -9.53 3.67 -17.50
N LEU A 25 -8.44 3.11 -18.01
CA LEU A 25 -7.71 2.03 -17.37
C LEU A 25 -6.21 2.30 -17.49
N TYR A 26 -5.42 1.70 -16.62
CA TYR A 26 -3.97 1.72 -16.73
C TYR A 26 -3.38 0.32 -16.71
N SER A 27 -2.21 0.18 -17.31
CA SER A 27 -1.39 -1.03 -17.27
C SER A 27 0.03 -0.65 -16.91
N ASN A 28 0.57 -1.29 -15.89
CA ASN A 28 1.99 -1.21 -15.55
C ASN A 28 2.66 -2.52 -15.95
N ARG A 29 3.59 -2.46 -16.88
CA ARG A 29 4.29 -3.62 -17.44
C ARG A 29 5.79 -3.54 -17.19
N SER A 30 6.43 -4.69 -17.11
CA SER A 30 7.89 -4.78 -16.97
C SER A 30 8.54 -5.09 -18.32
N ASP A 31 9.57 -4.33 -18.69
CA ASP A 31 10.43 -4.56 -19.84
C ASP A 31 11.79 -5.12 -19.38
N ALA A 32 11.98 -6.41 -19.54
CA ALA A 32 13.21 -7.12 -19.20
C ALA A 32 14.05 -7.51 -20.43
N ARG A 33 13.82 -6.91 -21.61
CA ARG A 33 14.49 -7.31 -22.84
C ARG A 33 16.01 -7.14 -22.79
N LYS A 34 16.50 -6.13 -22.08
CA LYS A 34 17.94 -5.85 -21.92
C LYS A 34 18.58 -6.59 -20.74
N VAL A 35 17.77 -7.22 -19.89
CA VAL A 35 18.27 -7.94 -18.70
C VAL A 35 18.99 -9.21 -19.16
N ASP A 36 20.11 -9.52 -18.54
CA ASP A 36 20.89 -10.70 -18.84
C ASP A 36 20.22 -11.99 -18.34
N GLU A 37 20.70 -13.13 -18.80
CA GLU A 37 20.11 -14.43 -18.52
C GLU A 37 20.83 -15.11 -17.34
N LEU A 38 20.02 -15.65 -16.44
CA LEU A 38 20.48 -16.53 -15.36
C LEU A 38 20.19 -17.99 -15.74
N PHE A 39 21.19 -18.84 -15.53
CA PHE A 39 21.13 -20.26 -15.80
C PHE A 39 21.00 -21.04 -14.49
N VAL A 40 19.94 -21.84 -14.36
CA VAL A 40 19.69 -22.66 -13.18
C VAL A 40 19.44 -24.09 -13.62
N ILE A 41 20.07 -25.04 -12.95
CA ILE A 41 19.84 -26.48 -13.19
C ILE A 41 18.74 -26.97 -12.26
N ASN A 42 17.60 -27.32 -12.81
CA ASN A 42 16.53 -27.98 -12.07
C ASN A 42 16.83 -29.47 -11.91
N THR A 43 17.41 -29.82 -10.77
CA THR A 43 17.85 -31.19 -10.47
C THR A 43 16.70 -32.14 -10.11
N LEU A 44 15.49 -31.60 -9.86
CA LEU A 44 14.31 -32.39 -9.50
C LEU A 44 13.49 -32.86 -10.70
N LYS A 45 13.89 -32.49 -11.90
CA LYS A 45 13.22 -32.94 -13.13
C LYS A 45 13.51 -34.40 -13.41
N ASP A 46 12.50 -35.14 -13.83
CA ASP A 46 12.55 -36.54 -14.23
C ASP A 46 12.32 -36.67 -15.74
N PRO A 47 13.07 -37.47 -16.48
CA PRO A 47 14.09 -38.45 -16.03
C PRO A 47 15.52 -37.88 -15.87
N ARG A 48 15.75 -36.61 -16.16
CA ARG A 48 17.04 -35.95 -16.06
C ARG A 48 16.93 -34.50 -15.63
N PRO A 49 17.96 -33.93 -14.99
CA PRO A 49 18.05 -32.50 -14.73
C PRO A 49 17.87 -31.69 -16.02
N GLU A 50 17.16 -30.58 -15.93
CA GLU A 50 16.94 -29.62 -17.03
C GLU A 50 17.59 -28.27 -16.73
N LEU A 51 18.14 -27.63 -17.78
CA LEU A 51 18.60 -26.26 -17.71
C LEU A 51 17.43 -25.30 -17.87
N GLU A 52 17.20 -24.48 -16.85
CA GLU A 52 16.25 -23.39 -16.90
C GLU A 52 16.97 -22.06 -17.13
N VAL A 53 16.45 -21.24 -18.04
CA VAL A 53 17.02 -19.95 -18.43
C VAL A 53 15.95 -18.89 -18.28
N TYR A 54 16.23 -17.82 -17.54
CA TYR A 54 15.31 -16.70 -17.38
C TYR A 54 16.05 -15.38 -17.17
N LYS A 55 15.37 -14.27 -17.50
CA LYS A 55 15.91 -12.92 -17.30
C LYS A 55 15.96 -12.59 -15.82
N TYR A 56 17.14 -12.27 -15.31
CA TYR A 56 17.36 -11.96 -13.90
C TYR A 56 18.52 -10.98 -13.73
N ALA A 57 18.24 -9.81 -13.17
CA ALA A 57 19.26 -8.83 -12.89
C ALA A 57 19.97 -9.17 -11.58
N MET A 58 21.29 -9.40 -11.66
CA MET A 58 22.13 -9.61 -10.49
C MET A 58 22.41 -8.30 -9.75
N PRO A 59 22.75 -8.34 -8.45
CA PRO A 59 23.18 -7.14 -7.73
C PRO A 59 24.34 -6.44 -8.42
N GLY A 60 24.21 -5.12 -8.64
CA GLY A 60 25.23 -4.30 -9.31
C GLY A 60 25.10 -4.19 -10.83
N GLU A 61 24.28 -5.01 -11.49
CA GLU A 61 24.06 -4.89 -12.93
C GLU A 61 23.28 -3.63 -13.29
N VAL A 62 23.61 -3.05 -14.44
CA VAL A 62 22.98 -1.84 -14.98
C VAL A 62 21.68 -2.19 -15.73
N ASN A 63 21.68 -3.34 -16.41
CA ASN A 63 20.53 -3.80 -17.18
C ASN A 63 19.52 -4.48 -16.25
N VAL A 64 18.59 -3.71 -15.75
CA VAL A 64 17.51 -4.16 -14.85
C VAL A 64 16.15 -4.05 -15.54
N PRO A 65 15.12 -4.80 -15.09
CA PRO A 65 13.77 -4.62 -15.61
C PRO A 65 13.31 -3.18 -15.46
N GLN A 66 12.73 -2.60 -16.50
CA GLN A 66 12.15 -1.26 -16.48
C GLN A 66 10.62 -1.38 -16.45
N GLU A 67 9.98 -0.59 -15.61
CA GLU A 67 8.53 -0.49 -15.63
C GLU A 67 8.09 0.49 -16.72
N VAL A 68 6.96 0.23 -17.35
CA VAL A 68 6.36 1.09 -18.36
C VAL A 68 4.88 1.24 -18.04
N LEU A 69 4.50 2.43 -17.65
CA LEU A 69 3.13 2.77 -17.29
C LEU A 69 2.38 3.36 -18.50
N GLU A 70 1.25 2.78 -18.82
CA GLU A 70 0.38 3.24 -19.89
C GLU A 70 -1.03 3.50 -19.36
N ILE A 71 -1.64 4.60 -19.78
CA ILE A 71 -3.02 4.95 -19.47
C ILE A 71 -3.80 4.92 -20.77
N PHE A 72 -4.97 4.30 -20.75
CA PHE A 72 -5.87 4.16 -21.89
C PHE A 72 -7.18 4.86 -21.59
N ASP A 73 -7.63 5.69 -22.50
CA ASP A 73 -8.95 6.31 -22.47
C ASP A 73 -9.90 5.52 -23.38
N VAL A 74 -11.04 5.12 -22.83
CA VAL A 74 -11.96 4.20 -23.52
C VAL A 74 -12.76 4.89 -24.62
N GLU A 75 -13.19 6.13 -24.38
CA GLU A 75 -14.01 6.89 -25.32
C GLU A 75 -13.19 7.32 -26.54
N SER A 76 -12.08 8.01 -26.28
CA SER A 76 -11.20 8.50 -27.34
C SER A 76 -10.33 7.41 -27.97
N LYS A 77 -10.26 6.22 -27.37
CA LYS A 77 -9.37 5.11 -27.76
C LYS A 77 -7.90 5.52 -27.82
N SER A 78 -7.54 6.53 -27.03
CA SER A 78 -6.17 7.04 -26.95
C SER A 78 -5.35 6.27 -25.92
N ARG A 79 -4.03 6.32 -26.11
CA ARG A 79 -3.04 5.75 -25.19
C ARG A 79 -2.01 6.82 -24.84
N ILE A 80 -1.71 6.95 -23.57
CA ILE A 80 -0.65 7.80 -23.04
C ILE A 80 0.39 6.88 -22.39
N THR A 81 1.63 6.96 -22.86
CA THR A 81 2.78 6.36 -22.16
C THR A 81 3.32 7.42 -21.21
N VAL A 82 3.38 7.10 -19.93
CA VAL A 82 3.87 8.01 -18.90
C VAL A 82 5.38 7.91 -18.83
N ASP A 83 6.09 9.03 -18.74
CA ASP A 83 7.53 9.09 -18.51
C ASP A 83 7.78 9.11 -17.00
N GLU A 84 7.68 7.94 -16.38
CA GLU A 84 7.76 7.76 -14.93
C GLU A 84 9.18 7.54 -14.41
N ASP A 85 10.18 7.46 -15.27
CA ASP A 85 11.56 7.19 -14.90
C ASP A 85 12.12 8.30 -14.01
N LYS A 86 12.45 7.94 -12.77
CA LYS A 86 13.16 8.80 -11.80
C LYS A 86 14.42 8.13 -11.27
N TYR A 87 14.30 6.86 -10.94
CA TYR A 87 15.40 6.04 -10.43
C TYR A 87 15.67 4.89 -11.40
N VAL A 88 16.94 4.53 -11.55
CA VAL A 88 17.30 3.29 -12.26
C VAL A 88 16.77 2.12 -11.48
N ASP A 89 16.04 1.20 -11.92
CA ASP A 89 15.47 0.08 -11.15
C ASP A 89 14.56 0.53 -10.00
N GLN A 90 13.52 1.21 -10.34
CA GLN A 90 12.53 1.68 -9.37
C GLN A 90 11.38 0.68 -9.19
N THR A 91 10.82 0.67 -7.98
CA THR A 91 9.55 -0.03 -7.71
C THR A 91 8.42 0.98 -7.66
N ILE A 92 7.38 0.75 -8.45
CA ILE A 92 6.22 1.65 -8.53
C ILE A 92 5.00 1.05 -7.81
N SER A 93 4.36 1.84 -6.98
CA SER A 93 3.04 1.55 -6.40
C SER A 93 2.04 2.61 -6.85
N LEU A 94 0.88 2.18 -7.34
CA LEU A 94 -0.14 3.06 -7.90
C LEU A 94 -1.41 3.07 -7.02
N HIS A 95 -1.98 4.25 -6.83
CA HIS A 95 -3.13 4.47 -5.97
C HIS A 95 -4.18 5.32 -6.68
N LEU A 96 -5.41 4.81 -6.72
CA LEU A 96 -6.55 5.47 -7.36
C LEU A 96 -7.25 6.44 -6.40
N THR A 97 -7.88 7.45 -6.95
CA THR A 97 -8.94 8.21 -6.29
C THR A 97 -10.21 7.35 -6.15
N LYS A 98 -11.14 7.76 -5.32
CA LYS A 98 -12.33 6.95 -5.04
C LYS A 98 -13.35 6.97 -6.19
N GLU A 99 -13.49 8.07 -6.89
CA GLU A 99 -14.55 8.27 -7.89
C GLU A 99 -14.03 8.74 -9.25
N LYS A 100 -13.02 9.61 -9.29
CA LYS A 100 -12.56 10.30 -10.51
C LYS A 100 -11.31 9.66 -11.11
N SER A 101 -11.15 9.85 -12.42
CA SER A 101 -9.99 9.36 -13.20
C SER A 101 -8.97 10.43 -13.57
N GLU A 102 -9.10 11.66 -13.04
CA GLU A 102 -8.22 12.76 -13.41
C GLU A 102 -6.77 12.60 -12.94
N ARG A 103 -6.56 11.84 -11.86
CA ARG A 103 -5.25 11.63 -11.23
C ARG A 103 -5.00 10.17 -10.89
N LEU A 104 -3.79 9.74 -11.13
CA LEU A 104 -3.26 8.46 -10.64
C LEU A 104 -2.07 8.76 -9.72
N TYR A 105 -2.20 8.45 -8.44
CA TYR A 105 -1.13 8.66 -7.47
C TYR A 105 -0.09 7.56 -7.58
N MET A 106 1.17 7.95 -7.48
CA MET A 106 2.30 7.08 -7.68
C MET A 106 3.32 7.26 -6.55
N VAL A 107 3.79 6.14 -6.02
CA VAL A 107 4.95 6.10 -5.13
C VAL A 107 6.05 5.33 -5.84
N ARG A 108 7.20 5.97 -6.07
CA ARG A 108 8.40 5.35 -6.63
C ARG A 108 9.42 5.16 -5.53
N LEU A 109 10.02 3.99 -5.47
CA LEU A 109 11.08 3.66 -4.54
C LEU A 109 12.33 3.27 -5.33
N ASN A 110 13.48 3.80 -4.95
CA ASN A 110 14.75 3.50 -5.59
C ASN A 110 15.21 2.05 -5.29
N ARG A 111 16.25 1.62 -6.01
CA ARG A 111 16.81 0.25 -5.91
C ARG A 111 17.33 -0.09 -4.51
N THR A 112 17.94 0.86 -3.82
CA THR A 112 18.47 0.67 -2.45
C THR A 112 17.37 0.69 -1.39
N SER A 113 16.13 1.00 -1.79
CA SER A 113 14.95 1.05 -0.91
C SER A 113 15.04 2.07 0.22
N ASP A 114 15.89 3.07 0.09
CA ASP A 114 16.10 4.11 1.11
C ASP A 114 15.49 5.47 0.74
N THR A 115 15.17 5.69 -0.53
CA THR A 115 14.59 6.94 -1.03
C THR A 115 13.33 6.67 -1.84
N LEU A 116 12.25 7.31 -1.47
CA LEU A 116 11.01 7.27 -2.22
C LEU A 116 10.47 8.65 -2.53
N ASP A 117 9.73 8.76 -3.63
CA ASP A 117 8.93 9.94 -3.91
C ASP A 117 7.45 9.60 -4.02
N VAL A 118 6.61 10.57 -3.67
CA VAL A 118 5.18 10.55 -3.88
C VAL A 118 4.83 11.64 -4.89
N SER A 119 4.14 11.23 -5.93
CA SER A 119 3.75 12.08 -7.07
C SER A 119 2.33 11.74 -7.48
N TYR A 120 1.72 12.55 -8.34
CA TYR A 120 0.56 12.11 -9.12
C TYR A 120 0.76 12.37 -10.60
N ILE A 121 0.09 11.55 -11.40
CA ILE A 121 0.05 11.61 -12.85
C ILE A 121 -1.29 12.25 -13.23
N ASN A 122 -1.26 13.27 -14.06
CA ASN A 122 -2.44 13.77 -14.75
C ASN A 122 -2.80 12.78 -15.86
N THR A 123 -3.98 12.17 -15.78
CA THR A 123 -4.37 11.12 -16.71
C THR A 123 -4.82 11.59 -18.07
N SER A 124 -4.88 12.92 -18.29
CA SER A 124 -5.22 13.50 -19.60
C SER A 124 -4.01 13.67 -20.52
N ASP A 125 -2.82 13.89 -19.95
CA ASP A 125 -1.60 14.18 -20.71
C ASP A 125 -0.37 13.37 -20.25
N GLY A 126 -0.47 12.61 -19.17
CA GLY A 126 0.63 11.83 -18.61
C GLY A 126 1.63 12.64 -17.80
N SER A 127 1.42 13.95 -17.63
CA SER A 127 2.33 14.80 -16.86
C SER A 127 2.39 14.38 -15.39
N ILE A 128 3.59 14.41 -14.81
CA ILE A 128 3.82 14.01 -13.43
C ILE A 128 4.03 15.26 -12.57
N LYS A 129 3.25 15.34 -11.49
CA LYS A 129 3.46 16.34 -10.46
C LYS A 129 4.04 15.72 -9.21
N PHE A 130 5.28 16.10 -8.90
CA PHE A 130 5.95 15.77 -7.65
C PHE A 130 5.23 16.42 -6.45
N LEU A 131 5.10 15.67 -5.36
CA LEU A 131 4.50 16.13 -4.11
C LEU A 131 5.54 16.20 -2.99
N PHE A 132 6.15 15.09 -2.63
CA PHE A 132 7.21 15.06 -1.61
C PHE A 132 8.10 13.84 -1.78
N GLU A 133 9.29 13.93 -1.18
CA GLU A 133 10.26 12.84 -1.10
C GLU A 133 10.53 12.50 0.36
N GLU A 134 10.83 11.26 0.64
CA GLU A 134 11.25 10.79 1.94
C GLU A 134 12.49 9.90 1.80
N VAL A 135 13.50 10.19 2.60
CA VAL A 135 14.72 9.39 2.72
C VAL A 135 14.73 8.75 4.10
N ASN A 136 14.91 7.44 4.17
CA ASN A 136 14.92 6.68 5.41
C ASN A 136 16.05 5.65 5.41
N HIS A 137 17.06 5.85 6.21
CA HIS A 137 18.20 4.94 6.34
C HIS A 137 17.99 3.92 7.46
N PRO A 138 18.33 2.64 7.24
CA PRO A 138 18.96 2.09 6.02
C PRO A 138 17.99 1.79 4.89
N TYR A 139 16.67 1.71 5.14
CA TYR A 139 15.65 1.43 4.13
C TYR A 139 14.24 1.76 4.64
N HIS A 140 13.29 1.87 3.72
CA HIS A 140 11.86 1.99 4.04
C HIS A 140 11.24 0.65 4.41
N ASN A 141 10.44 0.61 5.46
CA ASN A 141 9.71 -0.59 5.86
C ASN A 141 8.54 -0.90 4.90
N TRP A 142 8.69 -1.95 4.12
CA TRP A 142 7.71 -2.37 3.13
C TRP A 142 6.40 -2.85 3.72
N ASN A 143 6.45 -3.46 4.91
CA ASN A 143 5.30 -4.15 5.49
C ASN A 143 4.19 -3.19 5.90
N TYR A 144 4.54 -1.99 6.31
CA TYR A 144 3.60 -1.00 6.85
C TYR A 144 3.42 0.23 5.98
N ARG A 145 4.27 0.42 4.96
CA ARG A 145 4.14 1.56 4.06
C ARG A 145 2.75 1.58 3.39
N GLN A 146 2.03 2.67 3.58
CA GLN A 146 0.68 2.86 3.06
C GLN A 146 0.48 4.29 2.62
N LEU A 147 -0.25 4.46 1.53
CA LEU A 147 -0.76 5.74 1.05
C LEU A 147 -2.26 5.59 0.82
N ALA A 148 -3.06 6.39 1.53
CA ALA A 148 -4.48 6.52 1.27
C ALA A 148 -4.76 7.88 0.61
N VAL A 149 -5.45 7.84 -0.53
CA VAL A 149 -5.86 9.01 -1.30
C VAL A 149 -7.30 9.35 -0.93
N LEU A 150 -7.54 10.57 -0.42
CA LEU A 150 -8.80 11.00 0.12
C LEU A 150 -9.34 12.23 -0.62
N ASN A 151 -10.68 12.39 -0.58
CA ASN A 151 -11.35 13.57 -1.11
C ASN A 151 -10.90 13.92 -2.54
N GLU A 152 -10.90 12.92 -3.42
CA GLU A 152 -10.47 13.03 -4.80
C GLU A 152 -9.06 13.64 -4.97
N GLY A 153 -8.17 13.22 -4.07
CA GLY A 153 -6.78 13.63 -4.08
C GLY A 153 -6.47 14.96 -3.42
N LYS A 154 -7.42 15.57 -2.70
CA LYS A 154 -7.15 16.79 -1.94
C LYS A 154 -6.33 16.54 -0.68
N GLU A 155 -6.41 15.33 -0.13
CA GLU A 155 -5.69 14.92 1.07
C GLU A 155 -5.08 13.53 0.89
N LEU A 156 -3.94 13.31 1.55
CA LEU A 156 -3.25 12.02 1.59
C LEU A 156 -2.97 11.66 3.03
N ILE A 157 -3.27 10.41 3.42
CA ILE A 157 -2.73 9.84 4.65
C ILE A 157 -1.58 8.93 4.25
N TYR A 158 -0.40 9.22 4.78
CA TYR A 158 0.82 8.49 4.49
C TYR A 158 1.46 7.96 5.78
N TRP A 159 1.87 6.68 5.75
CA TRP A 159 2.61 6.05 6.83
C TRP A 159 4.12 6.25 6.63
N SER A 160 4.81 6.72 7.67
CA SER A 160 6.22 7.04 7.63
C SER A 160 6.93 6.76 8.94
N GLU A 161 8.18 6.31 8.87
CA GLU A 161 9.10 6.10 9.99
C GLU A 161 10.08 7.26 10.21
N LYS A 162 9.89 8.41 9.56
CA LYS A 162 10.83 9.55 9.61
C LYS A 162 11.19 10.07 11.01
N ASN A 163 10.47 9.64 12.04
CA ASN A 163 10.74 9.95 13.43
C ASN A 163 11.26 8.74 14.23
N GLY A 164 11.71 7.69 13.55
CA GLY A 164 12.19 6.44 14.16
C GLY A 164 11.09 5.44 14.52
N TRP A 165 9.82 5.83 14.43
CA TRP A 165 8.65 4.97 14.69
C TRP A 165 7.60 5.16 13.62
N GLY A 166 6.98 4.06 13.17
CA GLY A 166 5.91 4.11 12.17
C GLY A 166 4.71 4.91 12.66
N GLN A 167 4.36 5.98 11.94
CA GLN A 167 3.27 6.89 12.27
C GLN A 167 2.49 7.30 11.02
N LEU A 168 1.25 7.76 11.21
CA LEU A 168 0.42 8.30 10.15
C LEU A 168 0.52 9.83 10.11
N TYR A 169 0.61 10.37 8.90
CA TYR A 169 0.72 11.79 8.62
C TYR A 169 -0.32 12.20 7.60
N LEU A 170 -0.89 13.40 7.77
CA LEU A 170 -1.81 14.02 6.83
C LEU A 170 -1.06 15.02 5.95
N TYR A 171 -1.18 14.87 4.64
CA TYR A 171 -0.62 15.77 3.65
C TYR A 171 -1.70 16.44 2.80
N ASP A 172 -1.40 17.62 2.29
CA ASP A 172 -2.16 18.24 1.22
C ASP A 172 -1.82 17.52 -0.10
N GLY A 173 -2.82 16.94 -0.73
CA GLY A 173 -2.63 16.13 -1.93
C GLY A 173 -2.42 16.91 -3.23
N ASN A 174 -2.56 18.24 -3.20
CA ASN A 174 -2.27 19.10 -4.34
C ASN A 174 -0.84 19.64 -4.32
N THR A 175 -0.33 19.92 -3.12
CA THR A 175 0.97 20.59 -2.91
C THR A 175 2.04 19.70 -2.32
N GLY A 176 1.67 18.55 -1.75
CA GLY A 176 2.59 17.69 -1.00
C GLY A 176 3.00 18.23 0.37
N ARG A 177 2.42 19.36 0.82
CA ARG A 177 2.75 19.94 2.10
C ARG A 177 2.21 19.09 3.25
N LEU A 178 3.06 18.77 4.22
CA LEU A 178 2.64 18.14 5.47
C LEU A 178 1.68 19.09 6.22
N LYS A 179 0.48 18.60 6.53
CA LYS A 179 -0.52 19.32 7.35
C LYS A 179 -0.27 19.08 8.84
N ASN A 180 -0.28 17.82 9.26
CA ASN A 180 -0.01 17.42 10.64
C ASN A 180 0.29 15.93 10.76
N LYS A 181 0.72 15.52 11.96
CA LYS A 181 0.73 14.11 12.38
C LYS A 181 -0.67 13.71 12.81
N ILE A 182 -1.10 12.51 12.41
CA ILE A 182 -2.36 11.90 12.88
C ILE A 182 -2.10 11.04 14.13
N THR A 183 -1.03 10.26 14.11
CA THR A 183 -0.63 9.45 15.27
C THR A 183 0.64 10.02 15.87
N ASN A 184 0.77 9.93 17.19
CA ASN A 184 1.92 10.47 17.91
C ASN A 184 2.35 9.51 19.01
N GLY A 185 3.60 9.10 18.95
CA GLY A 185 4.21 8.22 19.94
C GLY A 185 5.66 7.94 19.59
N GLY A 186 6.53 7.88 20.59
CA GLY A 186 7.94 7.57 20.43
C GLY A 186 8.33 6.18 20.94
N TYR A 187 7.38 5.28 21.14
CA TYR A 187 7.59 3.97 21.76
C TYR A 187 6.62 2.87 21.27
N PHE A 188 5.87 3.14 20.21
CA PHE A 188 4.99 2.14 19.59
C PHE A 188 4.94 2.33 18.08
N VAL A 189 4.63 1.29 17.36
CA VAL A 189 4.50 1.28 15.91
C VAL A 189 3.01 1.35 15.53
N THR A 190 2.64 2.37 14.78
CA THR A 190 1.37 2.37 14.07
C THR A 190 1.47 1.41 12.89
N GLY A 191 0.58 0.44 12.84
CA GLY A 191 0.53 -0.57 11.81
C GLY A 191 -0.37 -0.15 10.63
N ARG A 192 -1.14 -1.10 10.13
CA ARG A 192 -2.01 -0.87 8.97
C ARG A 192 -3.24 -0.06 9.32
N ILE A 193 -3.64 0.81 8.41
CA ILE A 193 -4.96 1.43 8.40
C ILE A 193 -5.99 0.33 8.19
N GLN A 194 -6.98 0.29 9.05
CA GLN A 194 -8.08 -0.68 9.02
C GLN A 194 -9.30 -0.10 8.31
N ASP A 195 -9.56 1.20 8.52
CA ASP A 195 -10.66 1.92 7.89
C ASP A 195 -10.44 3.44 7.97
N ILE A 196 -11.13 4.18 7.10
CA ILE A 196 -11.11 5.65 7.06
C ILE A 196 -12.51 6.19 6.90
N ASP A 197 -13.03 6.79 7.96
CA ASP A 197 -14.27 7.56 7.94
C ASP A 197 -13.98 8.99 7.51
N THR A 198 -14.11 9.24 6.21
CA THR A 198 -13.85 10.56 5.63
C THR A 198 -14.89 11.61 6.05
N LEU A 199 -16.13 11.20 6.34
CA LEU A 199 -17.21 12.10 6.75
C LEU A 199 -16.96 12.68 8.14
N ASN A 200 -16.57 11.81 9.09
CA ASN A 200 -16.27 12.22 10.45
C ASN A 200 -14.78 12.53 10.65
N ARG A 201 -13.97 12.49 9.58
CA ARG A 201 -12.53 12.76 9.57
C ARG A 201 -11.77 11.93 10.62
N LYS A 202 -12.00 10.63 10.62
CA LYS A 202 -11.43 9.68 11.55
C LYS A 202 -10.71 8.56 10.84
N VAL A 203 -9.57 8.11 11.36
CA VAL A 203 -8.83 6.93 10.89
C VAL A 203 -8.81 5.86 11.98
N TYR A 204 -9.01 4.62 11.56
CA TYR A 204 -8.91 3.42 12.37
C TYR A 204 -7.67 2.64 11.96
N TYR A 205 -6.85 2.24 12.92
CA TYR A 205 -5.53 1.64 12.62
C TYR A 205 -5.09 0.66 13.70
N GLN A 206 -4.21 -0.24 13.31
CA GLN A 206 -3.49 -1.10 14.24
C GLN A 206 -2.34 -0.34 14.90
N ALA A 207 -2.03 -0.71 16.15
CA ALA A 207 -0.78 -0.32 16.79
C ALA A 207 -0.23 -1.46 17.65
N PHE A 208 1.10 -1.46 17.82
CA PHE A 208 1.86 -2.50 18.48
C PHE A 208 2.74 -1.89 19.56
N GLY A 209 2.85 -2.55 20.72
CA GLY A 209 3.77 -2.17 21.79
C GLY A 209 3.37 -0.93 22.59
N ARG A 210 2.15 -0.41 22.44
CA ARG A 210 1.70 0.78 23.16
C ARG A 210 1.21 0.46 24.58
N GLU A 211 0.44 -0.59 24.75
CA GLU A 211 -0.14 -0.97 26.02
C GLU A 211 0.86 -1.81 26.83
N ARG A 212 1.22 -1.32 28.03
CA ARG A 212 2.32 -1.91 28.85
C ARG A 212 2.13 -3.36 29.27
N ASP A 213 0.87 -3.74 29.52
CA ASP A 213 0.51 -5.08 30.03
C ASP A 213 0.01 -6.00 28.91
N VAL A 214 0.29 -5.69 27.67
CA VAL A 214 -0.08 -6.46 26.49
C VAL A 214 1.20 -6.90 25.79
N ASP A 215 1.23 -8.12 25.26
CA ASP A 215 2.34 -8.56 24.42
C ASP A 215 2.58 -7.54 23.30
N PRO A 216 3.80 -7.00 23.15
CA PRO A 216 4.11 -5.97 22.17
C PRO A 216 3.93 -6.41 20.72
N TYR A 217 3.83 -7.71 20.46
CA TYR A 217 3.53 -8.25 19.14
C TYR A 217 2.03 -8.37 18.85
N TYR A 218 1.17 -8.16 19.85
CA TYR A 218 -0.27 -8.19 19.61
C TYR A 218 -0.75 -6.90 18.98
N SER A 219 -1.55 -7.07 17.94
CA SER A 219 -2.23 -5.98 17.25
C SER A 219 -3.39 -5.47 18.08
N MET A 220 -3.33 -4.22 18.49
CA MET A 220 -4.44 -3.49 19.13
C MET A 220 -4.99 -2.49 18.13
N VAL A 221 -6.30 -2.21 18.20
CA VAL A 221 -6.97 -1.30 17.24
C VAL A 221 -7.32 0.02 17.92
N TYR A 222 -6.97 1.10 17.25
CA TYR A 222 -7.18 2.47 17.70
C TYR A 222 -7.95 3.29 16.68
N SER A 223 -8.50 4.39 17.11
CA SER A 223 -8.95 5.49 16.26
C SER A 223 -8.28 6.80 16.64
N SER A 224 -8.13 7.70 15.65
CA SER A 224 -7.72 9.08 15.85
C SER A 224 -8.44 9.98 14.86
N ASN A 225 -8.65 11.24 15.21
CA ASN A 225 -9.10 12.25 14.26
C ASN A 225 -7.94 12.61 13.28
N PHE A 226 -8.28 13.11 12.10
CA PHE A 226 -7.25 13.50 11.10
C PHE A 226 -6.34 14.61 11.59
N ASP A 227 -6.75 15.44 12.54
CA ASP A 227 -5.91 16.47 13.16
C ASP A 227 -4.97 15.94 14.25
N GLY A 228 -5.03 14.63 14.53
CA GLY A 228 -4.22 13.96 15.54
C GLY A 228 -4.81 13.95 16.94
N SER A 229 -5.97 14.57 17.14
CA SER A 229 -6.67 14.54 18.40
C SER A 229 -7.49 13.25 18.59
N GLY A 230 -7.99 13.00 19.79
CA GLY A 230 -8.99 11.97 20.07
C GLY A 230 -8.49 10.53 19.91
N MET A 231 -7.19 10.27 20.08
CA MET A 231 -6.66 8.91 20.06
C MET A 231 -7.37 8.05 21.11
N ARG A 232 -7.90 6.91 20.69
CA ARG A 232 -8.67 6.01 21.54
C ARG A 232 -8.40 4.55 21.20
N LEU A 233 -8.15 3.72 22.23
CA LEU A 233 -8.11 2.26 22.12
C LEU A 233 -9.54 1.73 21.96
N LEU A 234 -9.79 0.92 20.93
CA LEU A 234 -11.10 0.32 20.63
C LEU A 234 -11.20 -1.14 21.10
N THR A 235 -10.10 -1.87 21.07
CA THR A 235 -10.02 -3.27 21.50
C THR A 235 -9.28 -3.34 22.83
N LYS A 236 -10.01 -3.62 23.92
CA LYS A 236 -9.48 -3.53 25.30
C LYS A 236 -8.97 -4.85 25.85
N GLU A 237 -9.36 -5.95 25.22
CA GLU A 237 -8.93 -7.29 25.61
C GLU A 237 -7.44 -7.46 25.26
N LYS A 238 -6.65 -8.04 26.15
CA LYS A 238 -5.19 -8.18 26.02
C LYS A 238 -4.81 -9.36 25.11
N TYR A 239 -5.34 -9.35 23.88
CA TYR A 239 -5.15 -10.38 22.86
C TYR A 239 -4.75 -9.76 21.53
N ASN A 240 -4.40 -10.61 20.58
CA ASN A 240 -4.15 -10.18 19.23
C ASN A 240 -5.48 -10.02 18.48
N HIS A 241 -5.75 -8.81 17.96
CA HIS A 241 -7.00 -8.45 17.30
C HIS A 241 -6.86 -8.40 15.79
N ARG A 242 -7.86 -8.93 15.09
CA ARG A 242 -8.03 -8.81 13.64
C ARG A 242 -9.44 -8.30 13.37
N VAL A 243 -9.55 -7.13 12.78
CA VAL A 243 -10.82 -6.46 12.58
C VAL A 243 -11.21 -6.32 11.12
N ASN A 244 -12.53 -6.26 10.88
CA ASN A 244 -13.10 -5.96 9.57
C ASN A 244 -14.25 -4.96 9.74
N PHE A 245 -14.08 -3.77 9.19
CA PHE A 245 -15.05 -2.68 9.28
C PHE A 245 -16.17 -2.83 8.25
N SER A 246 -17.37 -2.39 8.61
CA SER A 246 -18.47 -2.20 7.68
C SER A 246 -18.19 -1.02 6.74
N GLU A 247 -18.79 -1.00 5.54
CA GLU A 247 -18.65 0.10 4.59
C GLU A 247 -19.05 1.48 5.16
N SER A 248 -19.94 1.48 6.14
CA SER A 248 -20.38 2.71 6.82
C SER A 248 -19.44 3.20 7.92
N SER A 249 -18.38 2.47 8.22
CA SER A 249 -17.46 2.70 9.35
C SER A 249 -18.13 2.72 10.74
N LYS A 250 -19.42 2.34 10.83
CA LYS A 250 -20.19 2.40 12.09
C LYS A 250 -19.98 1.19 12.98
N TYR A 251 -19.61 0.07 12.38
CA TYR A 251 -19.46 -1.21 13.06
C TYR A 251 -18.23 -1.93 12.55
N PHE A 252 -17.69 -2.83 13.37
CA PHE A 252 -16.67 -3.76 12.93
C PHE A 252 -16.79 -5.12 13.65
N VAL A 253 -16.45 -6.16 12.95
CA VAL A 253 -16.24 -7.48 13.52
C VAL A 253 -14.81 -7.54 14.04
N ASP A 254 -14.65 -7.98 15.28
CA ASP A 254 -13.37 -8.15 15.95
C ASP A 254 -13.18 -9.63 16.29
N ASN A 255 -12.15 -10.25 15.68
CA ASN A 255 -11.72 -11.59 15.99
C ASN A 255 -10.43 -11.48 16.80
N TYR A 256 -10.46 -11.95 18.04
CA TYR A 256 -9.29 -11.90 18.90
C TYR A 256 -8.93 -13.26 19.50
N SER A 257 -7.64 -13.48 19.64
CA SER A 257 -7.07 -14.73 20.15
C SER A 257 -5.68 -14.52 20.73
N ALA A 258 -5.18 -15.55 21.42
CA ALA A 258 -3.79 -15.71 21.79
C ALA A 258 -3.39 -17.18 21.61
N VAL A 259 -2.12 -17.51 21.87
CA VAL A 259 -1.62 -18.90 21.74
C VAL A 259 -2.41 -19.86 22.64
N ASP A 260 -2.79 -19.39 23.82
CA ASP A 260 -3.53 -20.12 24.87
C ASP A 260 -5.02 -19.75 24.95
N LYS A 261 -5.51 -18.93 24.00
CA LYS A 261 -6.89 -18.44 23.95
C LYS A 261 -7.55 -18.80 22.64
N VAL A 262 -8.63 -19.55 22.69
CA VAL A 262 -9.47 -19.88 21.54
C VAL A 262 -9.97 -18.58 20.89
N PRO A 263 -9.99 -18.51 19.54
CA PRO A 263 -10.55 -17.33 18.83
C PRO A 263 -11.98 -17.01 19.28
N THR A 264 -12.21 -15.75 19.56
CA THR A 264 -13.53 -15.22 19.92
C THR A 264 -13.88 -14.13 18.92
N SER A 265 -15.11 -14.15 18.41
CA SER A 265 -15.64 -13.19 17.44
C SER A 265 -16.75 -12.36 18.04
N VAL A 266 -16.64 -11.04 17.98
CA VAL A 266 -17.63 -10.09 18.47
C VAL A 266 -17.94 -9.01 17.44
N LEU A 267 -19.16 -8.46 17.48
CA LEU A 267 -19.52 -7.24 16.78
C LEU A 267 -19.35 -6.05 17.72
N ARG A 268 -18.64 -5.01 17.25
CA ARG A 268 -18.44 -3.75 17.97
C ARG A 268 -19.01 -2.55 17.21
N ASP A 269 -19.39 -1.52 17.95
CA ASP A 269 -19.60 -0.19 17.37
C ASP A 269 -18.27 0.51 17.08
N ALA A 270 -18.30 1.64 16.35
CA ALA A 270 -17.12 2.44 16.02
C ALA A 270 -16.39 3.03 17.24
N SER A 271 -16.98 2.96 18.42
CA SER A 271 -16.39 3.37 19.69
C SER A 271 -15.70 2.21 20.43
N GLY A 272 -15.77 0.99 19.88
CA GLY A 272 -15.18 -0.21 20.45
C GLY A 272 -16.06 -0.93 21.48
N ASN A 273 -17.31 -0.51 21.69
CA ASN A 273 -18.22 -1.20 22.59
C ASN A 273 -18.73 -2.48 21.93
N ILE A 274 -18.72 -3.60 22.67
CA ILE A 274 -19.28 -4.86 22.19
C ILE A 274 -20.80 -4.73 22.13
N ILE A 275 -21.37 -4.99 20.96
CA ILE A 275 -22.82 -5.01 20.72
C ILE A 275 -23.35 -6.43 20.94
N MET A 276 -22.64 -7.40 20.38
CA MET A 276 -23.01 -8.81 20.51
C MET A 276 -21.80 -9.73 20.31
N LYS A 277 -21.87 -10.89 20.89
CA LYS A 277 -20.95 -11.99 20.64
C LYS A 277 -21.44 -12.78 19.42
N LEU A 278 -20.53 -13.11 18.53
CA LEU A 278 -20.82 -13.86 17.30
C LEU A 278 -20.46 -15.33 17.46
N GLU A 279 -19.26 -15.59 18.00
CA GLU A 279 -18.73 -16.95 18.15
C GLU A 279 -17.66 -17.00 19.25
N ASP A 280 -17.52 -18.21 19.88
CA ASP A 280 -16.49 -18.58 20.85
C ASP A 280 -15.48 -19.54 20.25
#